data_bd92420e3db92ab480203aec1791be87
#
_entry.id   bd92420e3db92ab480203aec1791be87
#
_cell.length_a   1.000
_cell.length_b   1.000
_cell.length_c   1.000
_cell.angle_alpha   90.00
_cell.angle_beta   90.00
_cell.angle_gamma   90.00
#
_symmetry.space_group_name_H-M   'P 1'
#
loop_
_entity.id
_entity.type
_entity.pdbx_description
1 polymer ?
#
loop_
_entity_poly.entity_id
_entity_poly.type
_entity_poly.pdbx_seq_one_letter_code
_entity_poly.pdbx_strand_id
1 'polypeptide(L)'
;MDNVLPLSDAESFRRWLEANHDSQKECWLELRRGRPADPDGFYYLDAVEVALCFGWIDSTQKIVGDRRLQRFSPRTPKGPWSELNKERVRRLERMGLMTDAGRKVLPPMGPRSFSVDPEIEAALKKARVWSRFRQFPPLYQRVKAYNIAFFKKRDPAAYERMLAHLISETKAGRMYGEWNDYGRLCEE
;
A
#
# COMPACT_ATOMS: atom_id res chain seq x y z
N MET A 1 13.08 22.94 7.64
CA MET A 1 12.89 21.49 7.69
C MET A 1 13.93 20.92 6.72
N ASP A 2 14.87 20.19 7.25
CA ASP A 2 15.95 19.62 6.42
C ASP A 2 15.40 18.45 5.60
N ASN A 3 16.01 18.15 4.44
CA ASN A 3 15.66 17.05 3.55
C ASN A 3 14.28 17.14 2.84
N VAL A 4 13.73 18.32 2.65
CA VAL A 4 12.63 18.52 1.70
C VAL A 4 13.23 18.62 0.31
N LEU A 5 12.88 17.68 -0.55
CA LEU A 5 13.44 17.62 -1.91
C LEU A 5 12.52 18.40 -2.87
N PRO A 6 13.08 19.30 -3.69
CA PRO A 6 12.32 20.07 -4.69
C PRO A 6 12.13 19.24 -5.97
N LEU A 7 11.52 18.05 -5.83
CA LEU A 7 11.30 17.13 -6.95
C LEU A 7 9.85 17.23 -7.43
N SER A 8 9.65 17.21 -8.73
CA SER A 8 8.35 17.41 -9.39
C SER A 8 7.83 16.18 -10.13
N ASP A 9 8.62 15.10 -10.22
CA ASP A 9 8.28 13.90 -10.96
C ASP A 9 8.91 12.62 -10.38
N ALA A 10 8.38 11.47 -10.80
CA ALA A 10 8.79 10.17 -10.32
C ALA A 10 10.22 9.80 -10.75
N GLU A 11 10.65 10.24 -11.93
CA GLU A 11 11.98 9.92 -12.44
C GLU A 11 13.07 10.68 -11.68
N SER A 12 12.85 11.94 -11.36
CA SER A 12 13.75 12.72 -10.51
C SER A 12 13.90 12.09 -9.12
N PHE A 13 12.79 11.58 -8.56
CA PHE A 13 12.83 10.88 -7.28
C PHE A 13 13.57 9.54 -7.40
N ARG A 14 13.40 8.82 -8.50
CA ARG A 14 14.15 7.58 -8.77
C ARG A 14 15.66 7.84 -8.82
N ARG A 15 16.10 8.83 -9.60
CA ARG A 15 17.52 9.23 -9.67
C ARG A 15 18.07 9.64 -8.31
N TRP A 16 17.28 10.36 -7.51
CA TRP A 16 17.70 10.71 -6.15
C TRP A 16 17.89 9.47 -5.27
N LEU A 17 16.97 8.50 -5.33
CA LEU A 17 17.11 7.24 -4.58
C LEU A 17 18.27 6.38 -5.08
N GLU A 18 18.55 6.36 -6.37
CA GLU A 18 19.71 5.67 -6.94
C GLU A 18 21.02 6.16 -6.30
N ALA A 19 21.14 7.45 -6.07
CA ALA A 19 22.33 8.07 -5.46
C ALA A 19 22.34 8.07 -3.93
N ASN A 20 21.18 7.89 -3.25
CA ASN A 20 21.06 8.24 -1.84
C ASN A 20 20.40 7.16 -0.95
N HIS A 21 19.79 6.09 -1.52
CA HIS A 21 18.96 5.16 -0.75
C HIS A 21 19.70 4.42 0.37
N ASP A 22 21.00 4.25 0.29
CA ASP A 22 21.85 3.55 1.26
C ASP A 22 22.51 4.48 2.29
N SER A 23 22.56 5.79 2.01
CA SER A 23 23.25 6.80 2.83
C SER A 23 22.28 7.71 3.59
N GLN A 24 21.12 8.00 3.02
CA GLN A 24 20.11 8.87 3.64
C GLN A 24 19.16 8.13 4.55
N LYS A 25 18.72 8.78 5.63
CA LYS A 25 17.79 8.22 6.62
C LYS A 25 16.35 8.55 6.31
N GLU A 26 16.09 9.62 5.59
CA GLU A 26 14.77 10.08 5.20
C GLU A 26 14.85 11.16 4.13
N CYS A 27 13.72 11.37 3.46
CA CYS A 27 13.44 12.56 2.68
C CYS A 27 11.95 12.93 2.79
N TRP A 28 11.64 14.18 2.41
CA TRP A 28 10.28 14.69 2.39
C TRP A 28 9.96 15.19 0.99
N LEU A 29 8.77 14.84 0.51
CA LEU A 29 8.27 15.24 -0.80
C LEU A 29 6.93 15.94 -0.69
N GLU A 30 6.72 16.95 -1.50
CA GLU A 30 5.40 17.52 -1.73
C GLU A 30 4.73 16.76 -2.88
N LEU A 31 3.57 16.15 -2.61
CA LEU A 31 2.94 15.21 -3.54
C LEU A 31 1.46 15.52 -3.71
N ARG A 32 0.97 15.40 -4.94
CA ARG A 32 -0.45 15.40 -5.22
C ARG A 32 -1.11 14.13 -4.68
N ARG A 33 -2.35 14.26 -4.23
CA ARG A 33 -3.14 13.14 -3.70
C ARG A 33 -4.30 12.79 -4.64
N GLY A 34 -4.86 11.62 -4.43
CA GLY A 34 -6.00 11.13 -5.19
C GLY A 34 -5.57 10.35 -6.44
N ARG A 35 -6.53 10.20 -7.35
CA ARG A 35 -6.31 9.49 -8.61
C ARG A 35 -5.36 10.29 -9.50
N PRO A 36 -4.28 9.67 -10.02
CA PRO A 36 -3.44 10.31 -11.02
C PRO A 36 -4.27 10.63 -12.28
N ALA A 37 -4.49 11.92 -12.51
CA ALA A 37 -5.29 12.42 -13.62
C ALA A 37 -4.48 13.27 -14.61
N ASP A 38 -3.33 13.77 -14.17
CA ASP A 38 -2.43 14.62 -14.93
C ASP A 38 -1.12 13.82 -15.14
N PRO A 39 -0.72 13.51 -16.37
CA PRO A 39 0.49 12.77 -16.66
C PRO A 39 1.77 13.47 -16.19
N ASP A 40 1.75 14.82 -16.12
CA ASP A 40 2.89 15.62 -15.67
C ASP A 40 2.85 15.86 -14.14
N GLY A 41 1.86 15.31 -13.44
CA GLY A 41 1.70 15.46 -12.00
C GLY A 41 2.50 14.44 -11.22
N PHE A 42 3.22 14.88 -10.18
CA PHE A 42 3.87 13.96 -9.24
C PHE A 42 2.90 13.54 -8.12
N TYR A 43 2.40 12.33 -8.21
CA TYR A 43 1.41 11.82 -7.26
C TYR A 43 2.04 10.93 -6.18
N TYR A 44 1.37 10.90 -5.02
CA TYR A 44 1.75 10.03 -3.92
C TYR A 44 1.95 8.57 -4.33
N LEU A 45 1.09 8.06 -5.20
CA LEU A 45 1.16 6.68 -5.67
C LEU A 45 2.46 6.42 -6.44
N ASP A 46 2.86 7.36 -7.31
CA ASP A 46 4.10 7.26 -8.08
C ASP A 46 5.32 7.25 -7.15
N ALA A 47 5.33 8.15 -6.16
CA ALA A 47 6.41 8.21 -5.18
C ALA A 47 6.49 6.93 -4.33
N VAL A 48 5.36 6.34 -3.92
CA VAL A 48 5.34 5.06 -3.19
C VAL A 48 5.90 3.92 -4.05
N GLU A 49 5.52 3.83 -5.32
CA GLU A 49 6.04 2.80 -6.23
C GLU A 49 7.55 2.95 -6.42
N VAL A 50 8.04 4.16 -6.65
CA VAL A 50 9.49 4.42 -6.76
C VAL A 50 10.21 4.05 -5.45
N ALA A 51 9.71 4.48 -4.30
CA ALA A 51 10.30 4.16 -3.00
C ALA A 51 10.40 2.65 -2.75
N LEU A 52 9.36 1.88 -3.09
CA LEU A 52 9.36 0.42 -2.95
C LEU A 52 10.46 -0.24 -3.78
N CYS A 53 10.79 0.31 -4.97
CA CYS A 53 11.87 -0.20 -5.81
C CYS A 53 13.23 -0.19 -5.11
N PHE A 54 13.45 0.70 -4.14
CA PHE A 54 14.71 0.86 -3.39
C PHE A 54 14.60 0.39 -1.92
N GLY A 55 13.51 -0.28 -1.55
CA GLY A 55 13.31 -0.75 -0.17
C GLY A 55 12.96 0.38 0.80
N TRP A 56 12.43 1.47 0.32
CA TRP A 56 11.90 2.58 1.09
C TRP A 56 10.39 2.50 1.22
N ILE A 57 9.83 3.26 2.15
CA ILE A 57 8.39 3.34 2.41
C ILE A 57 8.00 4.74 2.89
N ASP A 58 6.78 5.11 2.57
CA ASP A 58 6.13 6.27 3.16
C ASP A 58 5.80 6.04 4.64
N SER A 59 5.77 7.11 5.40
CA SER A 59 5.43 7.06 6.83
C SER A 59 4.57 8.26 7.22
N THR A 60 5.17 9.24 7.89
CA THR A 60 4.46 10.40 8.44
C THR A 60 4.15 11.44 7.37
N GLN A 61 3.00 12.08 7.52
CA GLN A 61 2.63 13.27 6.77
C GLN A 61 2.68 14.49 7.69
N LYS A 62 3.15 15.63 7.18
CA LYS A 62 3.16 16.91 7.88
C LYS A 62 2.61 18.02 6.99
N ILE A 63 1.95 19.00 7.61
CA ILE A 63 1.55 20.26 6.97
C ILE A 63 2.50 21.33 7.49
N VAL A 64 3.13 22.06 6.56
CA VAL A 64 4.07 23.15 6.85
C VAL A 64 3.66 24.35 6.00
N GLY A 65 3.00 25.33 6.64
CA GLY A 65 2.26 26.36 5.90
C GLY A 65 1.16 25.72 5.05
N ASP A 66 1.09 26.04 3.78
CA ASP A 66 0.13 25.48 2.82
C ASP A 66 0.61 24.17 2.16
N ARG A 67 1.84 23.72 2.47
CA ARG A 67 2.46 22.55 1.86
C ARG A 67 2.17 21.29 2.65
N ARG A 68 1.75 20.25 1.96
CA ARG A 68 1.56 18.91 2.52
C ARG A 68 2.72 18.02 2.13
N LEU A 69 3.56 17.69 3.11
CA LEU A 69 4.78 16.93 2.92
C LEU A 69 4.60 15.48 3.37
N GLN A 70 5.07 14.55 2.55
CA GLN A 70 5.11 13.12 2.84
C GLN A 70 6.55 12.69 3.11
N ARG A 71 6.76 12.03 4.26
CA ARG A 71 8.05 11.43 4.61
C ARG A 71 8.22 10.08 3.94
N PHE A 72 9.41 9.85 3.39
CA PHE A 72 9.90 8.54 2.96
C PHE A 72 11.17 8.20 3.72
N SER A 73 11.37 6.91 4.02
CA SER A 73 12.56 6.40 4.73
C SER A 73 12.81 4.93 4.38
N PRO A 74 14.02 4.41 4.59
CA PRO A 74 14.29 2.99 4.47
C PRO A 74 13.32 2.17 5.31
N ARG A 75 12.87 1.03 4.80
CA ARG A 75 12.02 0.10 5.54
C ARG A 75 12.81 -0.51 6.70
N THR A 76 12.18 -0.56 7.86
CA THR A 76 12.76 -1.29 9.00
C THR A 76 12.72 -2.79 8.73
N PRO A 77 13.78 -3.53 9.08
CA PRO A 77 13.75 -4.99 9.03
C PRO A 77 12.53 -5.54 9.80
N LYS A 78 11.86 -6.54 9.24
CA LYS A 78 10.65 -7.13 9.84
C LYS A 78 9.45 -6.19 10.00
N GLY A 79 9.50 -4.99 9.42
CA GLY A 79 8.34 -4.09 9.39
C GLY A 79 7.15 -4.72 8.65
N PRO A 80 5.91 -4.33 8.99
CA PRO A 80 4.71 -4.90 8.37
C PRO A 80 4.63 -4.54 6.88
N TRP A 81 4.17 -5.50 6.08
CA TRP A 81 3.88 -5.33 4.67
C TRP A 81 2.38 -5.49 4.43
N SER A 82 1.73 -4.44 3.96
CA SER A 82 0.36 -4.55 3.52
C SER A 82 0.26 -5.39 2.24
N GLU A 83 -0.87 -6.07 2.06
CA GLU A 83 -1.12 -6.85 0.83
C GLU A 83 -1.15 -5.94 -0.41
N LEU A 84 -1.56 -4.68 -0.24
CA LEU A 84 -1.49 -3.68 -1.30
C LEU A 84 -0.04 -3.39 -1.73
N ASN A 85 0.88 -3.15 -0.77
CA ASN A 85 2.29 -2.93 -1.10
C ASN A 85 2.97 -4.17 -1.68
N LYS A 86 2.59 -5.37 -1.25
CA LYS A 86 3.05 -6.61 -1.90
C LYS A 86 2.61 -6.69 -3.35
N GLU A 87 1.38 -6.28 -3.67
CA GLU A 87 0.91 -6.30 -5.05
C GLU A 87 1.58 -5.24 -5.92
N ARG A 88 1.83 -4.03 -5.38
CA ARG A 88 2.67 -3.03 -6.05
C ARG A 88 4.04 -3.61 -6.43
N VAL A 89 4.70 -4.27 -5.48
CA VAL A 89 5.99 -4.92 -5.74
C VAL A 89 5.90 -6.00 -6.83
N ARG A 90 4.86 -6.84 -6.82
CA ARG A 90 4.67 -7.85 -7.89
C ARG A 90 4.55 -7.19 -9.26
N ARG A 91 3.79 -6.10 -9.35
CA ARG A 91 3.69 -5.31 -10.57
C ARG A 91 5.04 -4.71 -10.97
N LEU A 92 5.75 -4.08 -10.05
CA LEU A 92 7.07 -3.47 -10.30
C LEU A 92 8.11 -4.50 -10.72
N GLU A 93 8.07 -5.73 -10.19
CA GLU A 93 8.92 -6.84 -10.65
C GLU A 93 8.59 -7.25 -12.10
N ARG A 94 7.30 -7.39 -12.44
CA ARG A 94 6.90 -7.71 -13.83
C ARG A 94 7.36 -6.64 -14.82
N MET A 95 7.40 -5.38 -14.39
CA MET A 95 7.88 -4.24 -15.19
C MET A 95 9.42 -4.11 -15.21
N GLY A 96 10.16 -4.94 -14.48
CA GLY A 96 11.62 -4.86 -14.39
C GLY A 96 12.14 -3.62 -13.65
N LEU A 97 11.32 -2.98 -12.82
CA LEU A 97 11.65 -1.71 -12.14
C LEU A 97 12.28 -1.89 -10.76
N MET A 98 12.14 -3.08 -10.15
CA MET A 98 12.71 -3.36 -8.83
C MET A 98 14.23 -3.41 -8.88
N THR A 99 14.87 -2.82 -7.86
CA THR A 99 16.32 -2.91 -7.66
C THR A 99 16.68 -4.02 -6.66
N ASP A 100 17.95 -4.38 -6.58
CA ASP A 100 18.43 -5.34 -5.59
C ASP A 100 18.24 -4.84 -4.16
N ALA A 101 18.36 -3.52 -3.93
CA ALA A 101 18.06 -2.90 -2.64
C ALA A 101 16.59 -3.12 -2.22
N GLY A 102 15.67 -2.93 -3.17
CA GLY A 102 14.24 -3.20 -2.95
C GLY A 102 13.97 -4.68 -2.66
N ARG A 103 14.59 -5.58 -3.41
CA ARG A 103 14.41 -7.04 -3.24
C ARG A 103 14.90 -7.56 -1.89
N LYS A 104 16.00 -7.01 -1.36
CA LYS A 104 16.58 -7.41 -0.05
C LYS A 104 15.64 -7.28 1.14
N VAL A 105 14.66 -6.40 1.08
CA VAL A 105 13.75 -6.12 2.20
C VAL A 105 12.37 -6.75 2.03
N LEU A 106 12.16 -7.55 0.99
CA LEU A 106 10.87 -8.17 0.71
C LEU A 106 10.50 -9.22 1.76
N PRO A 107 9.23 -9.29 2.16
CA PRO A 107 8.71 -10.39 2.94
C PRO A 107 8.48 -11.62 2.03
N PRO A 108 8.05 -12.76 2.59
CA PRO A 108 7.56 -13.85 1.75
C PRO A 108 6.47 -13.36 0.78
N MET A 109 6.68 -13.59 -0.53
CA MET A 109 5.82 -13.09 -1.61
C MET A 109 5.00 -14.19 -2.31
N GLY A 110 5.25 -15.45 -1.95
CA GLY A 110 4.58 -16.60 -2.57
C GLY A 110 3.08 -16.70 -2.26
N PRO A 111 2.35 -17.59 -2.96
CA PRO A 111 0.90 -17.76 -2.80
C PRO A 111 0.46 -18.06 -1.37
N ARG A 112 1.31 -18.73 -0.58
CA ARG A 112 1.06 -19.07 0.83
C ARG A 112 1.47 -17.97 1.82
N SER A 113 1.89 -16.80 1.34
CA SER A 113 2.32 -15.68 2.20
C SER A 113 1.18 -14.89 2.83
N PHE A 114 -0.07 -15.23 2.49
CA PHE A 114 -1.27 -14.62 3.05
C PHE A 114 -2.34 -15.68 3.31
N SER A 115 -3.01 -15.53 4.45
CA SER A 115 -4.27 -16.22 4.76
C SER A 115 -5.24 -15.22 5.40
N VAL A 116 -6.53 -15.41 5.20
CA VAL A 116 -7.55 -14.60 5.88
C VAL A 116 -7.49 -14.93 7.38
N ASP A 117 -7.55 -13.91 8.22
CA ASP A 117 -7.62 -14.10 9.69
C ASP A 117 -8.81 -15.01 10.04
N PRO A 118 -8.62 -16.06 10.86
CA PRO A 118 -9.69 -17.01 11.18
C PRO A 118 -10.95 -16.39 11.77
N GLU A 119 -10.84 -15.30 12.53
CA GLU A 119 -12.01 -14.61 13.10
C GLU A 119 -12.78 -13.85 12.03
N ILE A 120 -12.10 -13.22 11.08
CA ILE A 120 -12.73 -12.57 9.91
C ILE A 120 -13.45 -13.61 9.07
N GLU A 121 -12.80 -14.74 8.80
CA GLU A 121 -13.42 -15.84 8.06
C GLU A 121 -14.66 -16.39 8.79
N ALA A 122 -14.56 -16.63 10.10
CA ALA A 122 -15.67 -17.10 10.93
C ALA A 122 -16.84 -16.10 10.92
N ALA A 123 -16.57 -14.80 11.01
CA ALA A 123 -17.60 -13.77 10.97
C ALA A 123 -18.31 -13.72 9.61
N LEU A 124 -17.57 -13.82 8.50
CA LEU A 124 -18.15 -13.87 7.15
C LEU A 124 -18.99 -15.13 6.93
N LYS A 125 -18.56 -16.28 7.47
CA LYS A 125 -19.34 -17.54 7.46
C LYS A 125 -20.61 -17.42 8.29
N LYS A 126 -20.53 -16.89 9.52
CA LYS A 126 -21.69 -16.64 10.40
C LYS A 126 -22.72 -15.72 9.75
N ALA A 127 -22.26 -14.69 9.05
CA ALA A 127 -23.12 -13.80 8.28
C ALA A 127 -23.64 -14.39 6.95
N ARG A 128 -23.23 -15.63 6.59
CA ARG A 128 -23.59 -16.33 5.34
C ARG A 128 -23.16 -15.60 4.07
N VAL A 129 -22.05 -14.85 4.12
CA VAL A 129 -21.53 -14.09 2.97
C VAL A 129 -20.16 -14.58 2.49
N TRP A 130 -19.58 -15.61 3.13
CA TRP A 130 -18.27 -16.15 2.77
C TRP A 130 -18.13 -16.54 1.30
N SER A 131 -19.09 -17.32 0.77
CA SER A 131 -19.06 -17.74 -0.64
C SER A 131 -19.08 -16.55 -1.61
N ARG A 132 -19.84 -15.50 -1.29
CA ARG A 132 -19.89 -14.28 -2.09
C ARG A 132 -18.57 -13.49 -1.98
N PHE A 133 -18.00 -13.39 -0.78
CA PHE A 133 -16.68 -12.76 -0.59
C PHE A 133 -15.59 -13.44 -1.42
N ARG A 134 -15.64 -14.77 -1.51
CA ARG A 134 -14.69 -15.56 -2.31
C ARG A 134 -14.85 -15.40 -3.82
N GLN A 135 -15.94 -14.81 -4.29
CA GLN A 135 -16.16 -14.47 -5.72
C GLN A 135 -15.56 -13.12 -6.10
N PHE A 136 -15.23 -12.26 -5.13
CA PHE A 136 -14.52 -11.02 -5.43
C PHE A 136 -13.09 -11.26 -5.90
N PRO A 137 -12.47 -10.30 -6.61
CA PRO A 137 -11.08 -10.43 -7.04
C PRO A 137 -10.14 -10.82 -5.90
N PRO A 138 -9.18 -11.73 -6.10
CA PRO A 138 -8.26 -12.17 -5.05
C PRO A 138 -7.51 -11.05 -4.36
N LEU A 139 -7.11 -10.01 -5.10
CA LEU A 139 -6.47 -8.83 -4.53
C LEU A 139 -7.39 -8.08 -3.56
N TYR A 140 -8.66 -7.86 -3.94
CA TYR A 140 -9.64 -7.23 -3.06
C TYR A 140 -9.78 -8.00 -1.74
N GLN A 141 -9.92 -9.33 -1.82
CA GLN A 141 -10.02 -10.18 -0.64
C GLN A 141 -8.80 -10.00 0.29
N ARG A 142 -7.58 -10.07 -0.26
CA ARG A 142 -6.33 -9.92 0.52
C ARG A 142 -6.24 -8.55 1.16
N VAL A 143 -6.46 -7.48 0.38
CA VAL A 143 -6.34 -6.10 0.86
C VAL A 143 -7.35 -5.82 1.97
N LYS A 144 -8.62 -6.21 1.79
CA LYS A 144 -9.65 -5.97 2.81
C LYS A 144 -9.41 -6.76 4.08
N ALA A 145 -9.14 -8.06 3.97
CA ALA A 145 -8.89 -8.89 5.14
C ALA A 145 -7.64 -8.44 5.89
N TYR A 146 -6.53 -8.12 5.20
CA TYR A 146 -5.33 -7.58 5.83
C TYR A 146 -5.60 -6.27 6.57
N ASN A 147 -6.26 -5.31 5.91
CA ASN A 147 -6.51 -3.99 6.50
C ASN A 147 -7.36 -4.09 7.76
N ILE A 148 -8.36 -4.97 7.79
CA ILE A 148 -9.19 -5.22 8.97
C ILE A 148 -8.36 -5.87 10.07
N ALA A 149 -7.64 -6.96 9.77
CA ALA A 149 -6.81 -7.68 10.73
C ALA A 149 -5.74 -6.79 11.39
N PHE A 150 -5.21 -5.81 10.64
CA PHE A 150 -4.22 -4.86 11.13
C PHE A 150 -4.70 -4.05 12.35
N PHE A 151 -5.99 -3.75 12.43
CA PHE A 151 -6.58 -3.00 13.55
C PHE A 151 -6.98 -3.87 14.74
N LYS A 152 -7.06 -5.19 14.60
CA LYS A 152 -7.57 -6.12 15.61
C LYS A 152 -7.00 -5.88 17.03
N LYS A 153 -5.67 -5.66 17.13
CA LYS A 153 -5.01 -5.37 18.41
C LYS A 153 -4.76 -3.88 18.66
N ARG A 154 -4.77 -3.06 17.62
CA ARG A 154 -4.41 -1.63 17.68
C ARG A 154 -5.58 -0.74 18.02
N ASP A 155 -6.74 -1.04 17.46
CA ASP A 155 -8.01 -0.35 17.67
C ASP A 155 -9.16 -1.35 17.44
N PRO A 156 -9.55 -2.11 18.49
CA PRO A 156 -10.62 -3.09 18.40
C PRO A 156 -11.95 -2.50 17.92
N ALA A 157 -12.25 -1.25 18.25
CA ALA A 157 -13.48 -0.60 17.81
C ALA A 157 -13.45 -0.31 16.30
N ALA A 158 -12.29 0.07 15.75
CA ALA A 158 -12.12 0.20 14.31
C ALA A 158 -12.21 -1.17 13.62
N TYR A 159 -11.60 -2.20 14.19
CA TYR A 159 -11.71 -3.58 13.68
C TYR A 159 -13.18 -4.01 13.53
N GLU A 160 -13.98 -3.86 14.57
CA GLU A 160 -15.41 -4.23 14.54
C GLU A 160 -16.20 -3.41 13.50
N ARG A 161 -16.00 -2.10 13.44
CA ARG A 161 -16.66 -1.24 12.43
C ARG A 161 -16.29 -1.66 11.00
N MET A 162 -15.00 -1.91 10.74
CA MET A 162 -14.52 -2.31 9.42
C MET A 162 -15.03 -3.69 9.02
N LEU A 163 -15.07 -4.64 9.95
CA LEU A 163 -15.60 -5.97 9.72
C LEU A 163 -17.11 -5.96 9.43
N ALA A 164 -17.88 -5.21 10.22
CA ALA A 164 -19.32 -5.02 9.98
C ALA A 164 -19.58 -4.38 8.61
N HIS A 165 -18.78 -3.39 8.23
CA HIS A 165 -18.88 -2.77 6.91
C HIS A 165 -18.55 -3.75 5.77
N LEU A 166 -17.48 -4.54 5.91
CA LEU A 166 -17.15 -5.59 4.93
C LEU A 166 -18.30 -6.58 4.75
N ILE A 167 -18.91 -7.03 5.86
CA ILE A 167 -20.05 -7.95 5.82
C ILE A 167 -21.24 -7.31 5.09
N SER A 168 -21.56 -6.06 5.40
CA SER A 168 -22.67 -5.32 4.79
C SER A 168 -22.48 -5.17 3.28
N GLU A 169 -21.30 -4.71 2.84
CA GLU A 169 -21.01 -4.52 1.43
C GLU A 169 -20.94 -5.83 0.67
N THR A 170 -20.36 -6.87 1.29
CA THR A 170 -20.34 -8.22 0.71
C THR A 170 -21.77 -8.77 0.55
N LYS A 171 -22.65 -8.56 1.53
CA LYS A 171 -24.07 -8.96 1.45
C LYS A 171 -24.78 -8.27 0.30
N ALA A 172 -24.46 -7.01 0.05
CA ALA A 172 -24.98 -6.25 -1.08
C ALA A 172 -24.31 -6.57 -2.44
N GLY A 173 -23.27 -7.40 -2.45
CA GLY A 173 -22.52 -7.74 -3.67
C GLY A 173 -21.63 -6.60 -4.17
N ARG A 174 -21.23 -5.66 -3.32
CA ARG A 174 -20.44 -4.49 -3.68
C ARG A 174 -19.03 -4.58 -3.14
N MET A 175 -18.07 -4.14 -3.94
CA MET A 175 -16.72 -3.78 -3.50
C MET A 175 -16.68 -2.29 -3.14
N TYR A 176 -15.79 -1.91 -2.21
CA TYR A 176 -15.67 -0.53 -1.75
C TYR A 176 -14.23 -0.12 -1.49
N GLY A 177 -14.01 1.20 -1.47
CA GLY A 177 -12.73 1.83 -1.19
C GLY A 177 -11.65 1.51 -2.22
N GLU A 178 -10.53 2.22 -2.12
CA GLU A 178 -9.42 2.03 -3.05
C GLU A 178 -8.61 0.79 -2.66
N TRP A 179 -8.57 -0.21 -3.53
CA TRP A 179 -7.93 -1.49 -3.28
C TRP A 179 -7.00 -1.95 -4.41
N ASN A 180 -7.02 -1.26 -5.54
CA ASN A 180 -6.27 -1.63 -6.75
C ASN A 180 -5.52 -0.46 -7.39
N ASP A 181 -5.25 0.59 -6.61
CA ASP A 181 -4.54 1.80 -7.05
C ASP A 181 -5.17 2.41 -8.33
N TYR A 182 -6.49 2.63 -8.25
CA TYR A 182 -7.29 3.19 -9.36
C TYR A 182 -7.21 2.36 -10.66
N GLY A 183 -7.04 1.06 -10.53
CA GLY A 183 -6.94 0.12 -11.64
C GLY A 183 -5.50 -0.26 -12.03
N ARG A 184 -4.46 0.37 -11.47
CA ARG A 184 -3.05 0.02 -11.80
C ARG A 184 -2.69 -1.43 -11.45
N LEU A 185 -3.36 -2.01 -10.46
CA LEU A 185 -3.09 -3.36 -9.95
C LEU A 185 -4.10 -4.40 -10.45
N CYS A 186 -4.95 -4.05 -11.41
CA CYS A 186 -5.76 -5.06 -12.10
C CYS A 186 -4.83 -5.89 -12.99
N GLU A 187 -4.89 -7.22 -12.85
CA GLU A 187 -4.22 -8.14 -13.76
C GLU A 187 -4.84 -7.96 -15.15
N GLU A 188 -3.98 -7.69 -16.14
CA GLU A 188 -4.31 -7.87 -17.55
C GLU A 188 -4.33 -9.35 -17.89
#